data_cb93841b3d52b35cf6ab25e7437001ed
#
_entry.id   cb93841b3d52b35cf6ab25e7437001ed
#
_cell.length_a   1.000
_cell.length_b   1.000
_cell.length_c   1.000
_cell.angle_alpha   90.00
_cell.angle_beta   90.00
_cell.angle_gamma   90.00
#
_symmetry.space_group_name_H-M   'P 1'
#
loop_
_entity.id
_entity.type
_entity.pdbx_description
1 polymer ?
#
loop_
_entity_poly.entity_id
_entity_poly.type
_entity_poly.pdbx_seq_one_letter_code
_entity_poly.pdbx_strand_id
1 'polypeptide(L)'
;MWRMAWAAIMALALWAAAAATRADTVPPDISSMQVTRTDEGVFLSANLQFDLPVQVEDALRQGIPLYFTAEALVQRERWYWSDQHLGTATRYYRLTHQPLTRRWRLHISNTAFTSSGSGLALGQTYEQLEDAMAAIQRISRWKILEPAQLGSTSGVSVQLRFRVDLSALPRPLQMGVLGRSVWNLQLSRTQVLEATP
;
A
#
# COMPACT_ATOMS: atom_id res chain seq x y z
N MET A 1 -48.61 -8.39 35.28
CA MET A 1 -47.35 -7.63 35.45
C MET A 1 -46.11 -8.44 35.09
N TRP A 2 -46.06 -9.75 35.32
CA TRP A 2 -44.86 -10.60 35.01
C TRP A 2 -44.55 -10.72 33.50
N ARG A 3 -45.58 -10.78 32.64
CA ARG A 3 -45.39 -10.91 31.17
C ARG A 3 -44.77 -9.67 30.50
N MET A 4 -44.94 -8.48 31.09
CA MET A 4 -44.31 -7.24 30.58
C MET A 4 -42.82 -7.14 30.96
N ALA A 5 -42.39 -7.72 32.09
CA ALA A 5 -41.01 -7.75 32.48
C ALA A 5 -40.14 -8.60 31.53
N TRP A 6 -40.69 -9.74 31.08
CA TRP A 6 -39.97 -10.62 30.14
C TRP A 6 -39.82 -9.99 28.73
N ALA A 7 -40.83 -9.24 28.27
CA ALA A 7 -40.75 -8.52 27.00
C ALA A 7 -39.68 -7.40 27.02
N ALA A 8 -39.53 -6.72 28.15
CA ALA A 8 -38.50 -5.67 28.28
C ALA A 8 -37.07 -6.26 28.31
N ILE A 9 -36.88 -7.41 28.96
CA ILE A 9 -35.57 -8.08 29.01
C ILE A 9 -35.18 -8.61 27.61
N MET A 10 -36.10 -9.17 26.87
CA MET A 10 -35.88 -9.63 25.49
C MET A 10 -35.57 -8.47 24.54
N ALA A 11 -36.22 -7.33 24.68
CA ALA A 11 -35.96 -6.14 23.88
C ALA A 11 -34.55 -5.55 24.19
N LEU A 12 -34.15 -5.56 25.46
CA LEU A 12 -32.84 -5.09 25.87
C LEU A 12 -31.72 -6.00 25.39
N ALA A 13 -31.94 -7.33 25.36
CA ALA A 13 -30.98 -8.32 24.85
C ALA A 13 -30.82 -8.21 23.32
N LEU A 14 -31.89 -7.94 22.56
CA LEU A 14 -31.79 -7.68 21.13
C LEU A 14 -31.02 -6.37 20.81
N TRP A 15 -31.16 -5.35 21.64
CA TRP A 15 -30.45 -4.09 21.46
C TRP A 15 -28.95 -4.22 21.77
N ALA A 16 -28.60 -5.02 22.75
CA ALA A 16 -27.17 -5.32 23.07
C ALA A 16 -26.49 -6.15 21.99
N ALA A 17 -27.21 -7.05 21.29
CA ALA A 17 -26.67 -7.84 20.20
C ALA A 17 -26.41 -7.03 18.92
N ALA A 18 -27.15 -5.93 18.70
CA ALA A 18 -26.96 -5.04 17.55
C ALA A 18 -25.73 -4.13 17.67
N ALA A 19 -25.15 -4.00 18.85
CA ALA A 19 -23.95 -3.18 19.09
C ALA A 19 -22.62 -3.91 18.79
N ALA A 20 -22.65 -5.21 18.54
CA ALA A 20 -21.44 -6.05 18.46
C ALA A 20 -20.86 -6.26 17.05
N THR A 21 -21.41 -5.64 16.01
CA THR A 21 -20.89 -5.79 14.63
C THR A 21 -20.29 -4.48 14.10
N ARG A 22 -19.37 -3.88 14.88
CA ARG A 22 -18.37 -3.04 14.26
C ARG A 22 -17.26 -4.00 13.80
N ALA A 23 -17.17 -4.24 12.52
CA ALA A 23 -15.96 -4.77 11.93
C ALA A 23 -14.85 -3.76 12.27
N ASP A 24 -13.92 -4.14 13.14
CA ASP A 24 -12.71 -3.36 13.41
C ASP A 24 -11.92 -3.31 12.10
N THR A 25 -12.18 -2.29 11.28
CA THR A 25 -11.32 -1.95 10.16
C THR A 25 -10.00 -1.50 10.74
N VAL A 26 -9.00 -2.35 10.67
CA VAL A 26 -7.64 -2.00 11.09
C VAL A 26 -7.21 -0.77 10.28
N PRO A 27 -6.78 0.31 10.94
CA PRO A 27 -6.37 1.51 10.22
C PRO A 27 -5.21 1.19 9.29
N PRO A 28 -5.20 1.75 8.08
CA PRO A 28 -4.11 1.53 7.13
C PRO A 28 -2.78 2.00 7.73
N ASP A 29 -1.77 1.11 7.74
CA ASP A 29 -0.44 1.38 8.30
C ASP A 29 0.65 0.56 7.60
N ILE A 30 1.90 0.94 7.82
CA ILE A 30 3.08 0.15 7.52
C ILE A 30 3.44 -0.63 8.79
N SER A 31 2.97 -1.87 8.91
CA SER A 31 3.07 -2.68 10.13
C SER A 31 4.52 -3.00 10.50
N SER A 32 5.37 -3.21 9.50
CA SER A 32 6.82 -3.40 9.69
C SER A 32 7.60 -2.77 8.55
N MET A 33 8.78 -2.26 8.86
CA MET A 33 9.74 -1.74 7.89
C MET A 33 11.14 -2.09 8.38
N GLN A 34 11.97 -2.61 7.49
CA GLN A 34 13.36 -2.95 7.76
C GLN A 34 14.23 -2.46 6.64
N VAL A 35 15.30 -1.77 6.97
CA VAL A 35 16.30 -1.29 6.02
C VAL A 35 17.61 -1.97 6.33
N THR A 36 18.17 -2.65 5.33
CA THR A 36 19.42 -3.42 5.47
C THR A 36 20.45 -2.94 4.48
N ARG A 37 21.67 -2.72 4.94
CA ARG A 37 22.82 -2.47 4.09
C ARG A 37 23.53 -3.78 3.77
N THR A 38 23.93 -3.93 2.53
CA THR A 38 24.81 -5.01 2.06
C THR A 38 25.88 -4.43 1.12
N ASP A 39 26.84 -5.24 0.69
CA ASP A 39 27.84 -4.84 -0.31
C ASP A 39 27.20 -4.50 -1.67
N GLU A 40 25.99 -5.01 -1.93
CA GLU A 40 25.23 -4.75 -3.16
C GLU A 40 24.43 -3.44 -3.10
N GLY A 41 24.28 -2.81 -1.92
CA GLY A 41 23.52 -1.57 -1.73
C GLY A 41 22.61 -1.58 -0.51
N VAL A 42 21.62 -0.68 -0.54
CA VAL A 42 20.61 -0.57 0.52
C VAL A 42 19.33 -1.22 0.06
N PHE A 43 18.79 -2.12 0.88
CA PHE A 43 17.57 -2.88 0.63
C PHE A 43 16.50 -2.53 1.65
N LEU A 44 15.28 -2.37 1.16
CA LEU A 44 14.09 -2.14 1.97
C LEU A 44 13.18 -3.37 1.92
N SER A 45 12.70 -3.78 3.09
CA SER A 45 11.60 -4.74 3.25
C SER A 45 10.53 -4.11 4.12
N ALA A 46 9.26 -4.24 3.75
CA ALA A 46 8.14 -3.69 4.50
C ALA A 46 6.89 -4.56 4.34
N ASN A 47 6.04 -4.57 5.37
CA ASN A 47 4.70 -5.11 5.31
C ASN A 47 3.70 -3.94 5.48
N LEU A 48 2.80 -3.83 4.52
CA LEU A 48 1.74 -2.85 4.50
C LEU A 48 0.44 -3.52 4.97
N GLN A 49 -0.38 -2.78 5.67
CA GLN A 49 -1.68 -3.27 6.15
C GLN A 49 -2.75 -2.26 5.74
N PHE A 50 -3.61 -2.67 4.83
CA PHE A 50 -4.76 -1.89 4.38
C PHE A 50 -5.76 -2.79 3.66
N ASP A 51 -7.02 -2.39 3.70
CA ASP A 51 -8.11 -3.05 3.00
C ASP A 51 -8.59 -2.18 1.84
N LEU A 52 -9.12 -2.82 0.80
CA LEU A 52 -9.77 -2.11 -0.28
C LEU A 52 -11.22 -1.81 0.12
N PRO A 53 -11.69 -0.57 -0.07
CA PRO A 53 -13.12 -0.29 0.04
C PRO A 53 -13.91 -1.11 -0.98
N VAL A 54 -15.11 -1.52 -0.60
CA VAL A 54 -16.00 -2.36 -1.45
C VAL A 54 -16.18 -1.76 -2.85
N GLN A 55 -16.34 -0.43 -2.94
CA GLN A 55 -16.52 0.27 -4.22
C GLN A 55 -15.29 0.16 -5.13
N VAL A 56 -14.08 0.12 -4.54
CA VAL A 56 -12.81 -0.06 -5.26
C VAL A 56 -12.70 -1.49 -5.76
N GLU A 57 -13.08 -2.44 -4.95
CA GLU A 57 -13.12 -3.85 -5.32
C GLU A 57 -14.12 -4.12 -6.45
N ASP A 58 -15.32 -3.52 -6.37
CA ASP A 58 -16.31 -3.62 -7.42
C ASP A 58 -15.82 -3.02 -8.75
N ALA A 59 -15.14 -1.89 -8.72
CA ALA A 59 -14.52 -1.29 -9.89
C ALA A 59 -13.45 -2.20 -10.50
N LEU A 60 -12.59 -2.81 -9.67
CA LEU A 60 -11.60 -3.78 -10.12
C LEU A 60 -12.26 -5.00 -10.78
N ARG A 61 -13.34 -5.54 -10.20
CA ARG A 61 -14.12 -6.68 -10.75
C ARG A 61 -14.72 -6.35 -12.12
N GLN A 62 -15.05 -5.09 -12.36
CA GLN A 62 -15.50 -4.58 -13.66
C GLN A 62 -14.36 -4.37 -14.67
N GLY A 63 -13.11 -4.68 -14.30
CA GLY A 63 -11.93 -4.58 -15.15
C GLY A 63 -11.25 -3.21 -15.13
N ILE A 64 -11.64 -2.31 -14.23
CA ILE A 64 -10.98 -1.02 -14.04
C ILE A 64 -9.64 -1.25 -13.32
N PRO A 65 -8.48 -0.87 -13.91
CA PRO A 65 -7.20 -1.08 -13.28
C PRO A 65 -7.00 -0.17 -12.05
N LEU A 66 -6.34 -0.69 -11.03
CA LEU A 66 -5.91 0.08 -9.87
C LEU A 66 -4.38 0.20 -9.87
N TYR A 67 -3.90 1.40 -9.61
CA TYR A 67 -2.48 1.71 -9.59
C TYR A 67 -2.03 2.11 -8.20
N PHE A 68 -0.84 1.61 -7.81
CA PHE A 68 -0.19 2.01 -6.57
C PHE A 68 1.23 2.44 -6.87
N THR A 69 1.74 3.34 -6.04
CA THR A 69 3.13 3.80 -6.08
C THR A 69 3.75 3.64 -4.71
N ALA A 70 4.87 2.92 -4.65
CA ALA A 70 5.77 2.91 -3.51
C ALA A 70 6.99 3.77 -3.84
N GLU A 71 7.32 4.72 -2.98
CA GLU A 71 8.47 5.61 -3.10
C GLU A 71 9.34 5.49 -1.85
N ALA A 72 10.60 5.18 -2.02
CA ALA A 72 11.59 5.16 -0.96
C ALA A 72 12.56 6.33 -1.15
N LEU A 73 12.50 7.28 -0.24
CA LEU A 73 13.37 8.45 -0.21
C LEU A 73 14.49 8.19 0.80
N VAL A 74 15.75 8.24 0.34
CA VAL A 74 16.93 8.07 1.18
C VAL A 74 17.59 9.41 1.40
N GLN A 75 17.72 9.81 2.66
CA GLN A 75 18.25 11.10 3.07
C GLN A 75 19.30 10.92 4.17
N ARG A 76 20.23 11.87 4.24
CA ARG A 76 21.17 11.98 5.37
C ARG A 76 20.85 13.23 6.16
N GLU A 77 20.54 13.06 7.42
CA GLU A 77 20.31 14.17 8.35
C GLU A 77 21.60 14.97 8.56
N ARG A 78 21.47 16.29 8.53
CA ARG A 78 22.55 17.23 8.81
C ARG A 78 22.12 18.21 9.89
N TRP A 79 22.91 18.31 10.95
CA TRP A 79 22.57 19.09 12.13
C TRP A 79 22.49 20.63 11.91
N TYR A 80 23.08 21.14 10.79
CA TYR A 80 23.20 22.58 10.55
C TYR A 80 22.71 23.04 9.17
N TRP A 81 22.15 22.15 8.37
CA TRP A 81 21.66 22.42 7.03
C TRP A 81 20.48 21.52 6.69
N SER A 82 19.84 21.75 5.55
CA SER A 82 18.82 20.83 5.05
C SER A 82 19.41 19.42 4.83
N ASP A 83 18.57 18.41 5.02
CA ASP A 83 18.93 17.00 4.80
C ASP A 83 19.49 16.79 3.39
N GLN A 84 20.52 15.97 3.29
CA GLN A 84 21.11 15.63 2.02
C GLN A 84 20.32 14.50 1.37
N HIS A 85 19.71 14.76 0.22
CA HIS A 85 19.10 13.74 -0.61
C HIS A 85 20.19 12.83 -1.21
N LEU A 86 20.12 11.51 -0.91
CA LEU A 86 21.05 10.51 -1.44
C LEU A 86 20.47 9.79 -2.65
N GLY A 87 19.17 9.56 -2.67
CA GLY A 87 18.48 8.92 -3.78
C GLY A 87 16.98 8.70 -3.53
N THR A 88 16.27 8.45 -4.60
CA THR A 88 14.85 8.04 -4.57
C THR A 88 14.67 6.81 -5.45
N ALA A 89 14.10 5.78 -4.90
CA ALA A 89 13.64 4.61 -5.66
C ALA A 89 12.13 4.61 -5.72
N THR A 90 11.56 4.32 -6.89
CA THR A 90 10.10 4.26 -7.08
C THR A 90 9.73 2.92 -7.69
N ARG A 91 8.65 2.34 -7.20
CA ARG A 91 8.06 1.10 -7.71
C ARG A 91 6.58 1.32 -7.94
N TYR A 92 6.14 0.94 -9.12
CA TYR A 92 4.77 1.08 -9.58
C TYR A 92 4.11 -0.29 -9.65
N TYR A 93 2.85 -0.36 -9.21
CA TYR A 93 2.03 -1.56 -9.25
C TYR A 93 0.77 -1.26 -10.05
N ARG A 94 0.38 -2.19 -10.90
CA ARG A 94 -0.90 -2.16 -11.62
C ARG A 94 -1.62 -3.48 -11.38
N LEU A 95 -2.73 -3.40 -10.67
CA LEU A 95 -3.64 -4.53 -10.41
C LEU A 95 -4.81 -4.45 -11.38
N THR A 96 -5.09 -5.55 -12.08
CA THR A 96 -6.21 -5.67 -13.01
C THR A 96 -6.91 -6.99 -12.80
N HIS A 97 -8.24 -6.98 -12.88
CA HIS A 97 -9.04 -8.19 -13.00
C HIS A 97 -9.33 -8.48 -14.48
N GLN A 98 -9.25 -9.72 -14.87
CA GLN A 98 -9.61 -10.19 -16.22
C GLN A 98 -10.94 -10.95 -16.14
N PRO A 99 -12.09 -10.34 -16.49
CA PRO A 99 -13.40 -10.95 -16.29
C PRO A 99 -13.57 -12.27 -17.05
N LEU A 100 -12.99 -12.40 -18.24
CA LEU A 100 -13.10 -13.60 -19.07
C LEU A 100 -12.42 -14.83 -18.46
N THR A 101 -11.26 -14.64 -17.84
CA THR A 101 -10.49 -15.71 -17.20
C THR A 101 -10.70 -15.79 -15.70
N ARG A 102 -11.40 -14.80 -15.12
CA ARG A 102 -11.62 -14.61 -13.67
C ARG A 102 -10.30 -14.60 -12.88
N ARG A 103 -9.24 -14.05 -13.47
CA ARG A 103 -7.91 -13.99 -12.86
C ARG A 103 -7.49 -12.57 -12.57
N TRP A 104 -6.72 -12.41 -11.52
CA TRP A 104 -6.09 -11.17 -11.11
C TRP A 104 -4.68 -11.10 -11.67
N ARG A 105 -4.33 -10.00 -12.29
CA ARG A 105 -3.00 -9.77 -12.83
C ARG A 105 -2.36 -8.57 -12.16
N LEU A 106 -1.22 -8.81 -11.52
CA LEU A 106 -0.38 -7.79 -10.91
C LEU A 106 0.86 -7.57 -11.78
N HIS A 107 1.07 -6.33 -12.20
CA HIS A 107 2.30 -5.90 -12.85
C HIS A 107 3.08 -5.00 -11.92
N ILE A 108 4.38 -5.26 -11.79
CA ILE A 108 5.31 -4.47 -10.98
C ILE A 108 6.38 -3.92 -11.92
N SER A 109 6.65 -2.60 -11.84
CA SER A 109 7.62 -1.90 -12.67
C SER A 109 8.36 -0.85 -11.87
N ASN A 110 9.61 -0.55 -12.23
CA ASN A 110 10.37 0.57 -11.68
C ASN A 110 10.15 1.88 -12.49
N THR A 111 9.39 1.80 -13.59
CA THR A 111 9.00 2.94 -14.42
C THR A 111 7.47 3.07 -14.43
N ALA A 112 6.98 4.30 -14.49
CA ALA A 112 5.54 4.56 -14.54
C ALA A 112 4.89 3.87 -15.75
N PHE A 113 3.69 3.34 -15.56
CA PHE A 113 2.92 2.76 -16.65
C PHE A 113 2.43 3.87 -17.58
N THR A 114 2.88 3.84 -18.82
CA THR A 114 2.40 4.74 -19.89
C THR A 114 1.45 3.99 -20.82
N SER A 115 0.55 4.71 -21.46
CA SER A 115 -0.40 4.15 -22.43
C SER A 115 0.26 3.54 -23.67
N SER A 116 1.53 3.89 -23.94
CA SER A 116 2.23 3.51 -25.17
C SER A 116 3.24 2.39 -25.03
N GLY A 117 3.50 1.88 -23.84
CA GLY A 117 4.49 0.83 -23.68
C GLY A 117 4.61 0.35 -22.25
N SER A 118 4.46 -0.93 -22.07
CA SER A 118 4.92 -1.61 -20.88
C SER A 118 6.45 -1.65 -20.96
N GLY A 119 7.12 -0.82 -20.16
CA GLY A 119 8.48 -1.15 -19.74
C GLY A 119 8.52 -2.61 -19.25
N LEU A 120 9.67 -3.19 -19.04
CA LEU A 120 9.83 -4.56 -18.52
C LEU A 120 9.09 -4.70 -17.18
N ALA A 121 7.78 -4.97 -17.27
CA ALA A 121 6.92 -5.17 -16.13
C ALA A 121 6.83 -6.67 -15.85
N LEU A 122 7.20 -7.07 -14.64
CA LEU A 122 6.99 -8.45 -14.20
C LEU A 122 5.50 -8.64 -13.93
N GLY A 123 4.85 -9.47 -14.74
CA GLY A 123 3.43 -9.81 -14.57
C GLY A 123 3.27 -11.11 -13.80
N GLN A 124 2.51 -11.08 -12.72
CA GLN A 124 2.09 -12.24 -11.94
C GLN A 124 0.58 -12.39 -12.03
N THR A 125 0.10 -13.64 -12.06
CA THR A 125 -1.33 -13.94 -12.15
C THR A 125 -1.76 -14.72 -10.92
N TYR A 126 -2.88 -14.29 -10.32
CA TYR A 126 -3.46 -14.88 -9.12
C TYR A 126 -4.90 -15.31 -9.38
N GLU A 127 -5.37 -16.30 -8.64
CA GLU A 127 -6.75 -16.77 -8.72
C GLU A 127 -7.68 -15.93 -7.84
N GLN A 128 -7.17 -15.45 -6.70
CA GLN A 128 -7.94 -14.67 -5.73
C GLN A 128 -7.39 -13.26 -5.59
N LEU A 129 -8.26 -12.31 -5.23
CA LEU A 129 -7.87 -10.92 -4.96
C LEU A 129 -6.94 -10.83 -3.77
N GLU A 130 -7.22 -11.62 -2.74
CA GLU A 130 -6.48 -11.65 -1.48
C GLU A 130 -5.01 -11.98 -1.72
N ASP A 131 -4.71 -12.95 -2.60
CA ASP A 131 -3.34 -13.33 -2.95
C ASP A 131 -2.61 -12.20 -3.68
N ALA A 132 -3.31 -11.54 -4.62
CA ALA A 132 -2.75 -10.40 -5.34
C ALA A 132 -2.51 -9.22 -4.38
N MET A 133 -3.42 -8.98 -3.43
CA MET A 133 -3.26 -7.94 -2.40
C MET A 133 -2.12 -8.26 -1.45
N ALA A 134 -1.98 -9.51 -0.99
CA ALA A 134 -0.85 -9.93 -0.16
C ALA A 134 0.50 -9.72 -0.85
N ALA A 135 0.56 -9.90 -2.18
CA ALA A 135 1.76 -9.62 -2.96
C ALA A 135 2.08 -8.12 -3.06
N ILE A 136 1.06 -7.24 -3.12
CA ILE A 136 1.23 -5.77 -3.10
C ILE A 136 1.65 -5.30 -1.70
N GLN A 137 1.03 -5.86 -0.66
CA GLN A 137 1.28 -5.49 0.74
C GLN A 137 2.66 -5.91 1.24
N ARG A 138 3.31 -6.85 0.55
CA ARG A 138 4.64 -7.35 0.93
C ARG A 138 5.73 -6.82 0.01
N ILE A 139 6.51 -5.87 0.49
CA ILE A 139 7.73 -5.41 -0.17
C ILE A 139 8.90 -6.20 0.39
N SER A 140 9.58 -6.99 -0.45
CA SER A 140 10.70 -7.83 -0.04
C SER A 140 11.98 -7.45 -0.79
N ARG A 141 13.08 -7.24 -0.06
CA ARG A 141 14.43 -6.97 -0.59
C ARG A 141 14.43 -6.00 -1.78
N TRP A 142 13.72 -4.91 -1.66
CA TRP A 142 13.71 -3.88 -2.69
C TRP A 142 15.00 -3.05 -2.60
N LYS A 143 15.85 -3.11 -3.60
CA LYS A 143 17.06 -2.27 -3.70
C LYS A 143 16.64 -0.83 -3.93
N ILE A 144 16.99 0.05 -3.01
CA ILE A 144 16.58 1.46 -3.00
C ILE A 144 17.73 2.42 -3.22
N LEU A 145 18.99 1.97 -3.02
CA LEU A 145 20.17 2.80 -3.23
C LEU A 145 21.36 1.93 -3.63
N GLU A 146 22.17 2.45 -4.56
CA GLU A 146 23.44 1.81 -4.94
C GLU A 146 24.53 2.04 -3.87
N PRO A 147 25.50 1.11 -3.69
CA PRO A 147 26.55 1.24 -2.68
C PRO A 147 27.36 2.54 -2.82
N ALA A 148 27.64 2.93 -4.06
CA ALA A 148 28.44 4.13 -4.36
C ALA A 148 27.77 5.44 -3.91
N GLN A 149 26.45 5.47 -3.80
CA GLN A 149 25.68 6.65 -3.39
C GLN A 149 25.59 6.80 -1.88
N LEU A 150 25.74 5.70 -1.13
CA LEU A 150 25.56 5.70 0.31
C LEU A 150 26.71 6.40 1.05
N GLY A 151 27.96 6.13 0.68
CA GLY A 151 29.12 6.59 1.44
C GLY A 151 29.10 6.08 2.88
N SER A 152 29.00 6.98 3.86
CA SER A 152 28.86 6.62 5.27
C SER A 152 27.41 6.29 5.63
N THR A 153 27.18 5.43 6.63
CA THR A 153 25.84 5.08 7.13
C THR A 153 25.32 6.01 8.21
N SER A 154 26.20 6.86 8.77
CA SER A 154 25.82 7.75 9.88
C SER A 154 24.76 8.75 9.45
N GLY A 155 23.68 8.83 10.24
CA GLY A 155 22.57 9.77 10.03
C GLY A 155 21.76 9.55 8.77
N VAL A 156 21.77 8.33 8.20
CA VAL A 156 20.94 8.01 7.03
C VAL A 156 19.55 7.56 7.48
N SER A 157 18.54 8.21 6.94
CA SER A 157 17.13 7.83 7.13
C SER A 157 16.49 7.44 5.79
N VAL A 158 15.54 6.51 5.85
CA VAL A 158 14.75 6.05 4.71
C VAL A 158 13.30 6.30 5.01
N GLN A 159 12.64 7.07 4.17
CA GLN A 159 11.20 7.27 4.23
C GLN A 159 10.53 6.46 3.12
N LEU A 160 9.68 5.51 3.51
CA LEU A 160 8.79 4.80 2.61
C LEU A 160 7.45 5.53 2.56
N ARG A 161 6.98 5.84 1.36
CA ARG A 161 5.63 6.33 1.07
C ARG A 161 4.94 5.34 0.15
N PHE A 162 3.73 4.95 0.49
CA PHE A 162 2.90 4.10 -0.35
C PHE A 162 1.54 4.76 -0.55
N ARG A 163 1.10 4.86 -1.81
CA ARG A 163 -0.15 5.55 -2.16
C ARG A 163 -0.84 4.89 -3.34
N VAL A 164 -2.16 5.08 -3.39
CA VAL A 164 -2.95 4.83 -4.61
C VAL A 164 -2.69 5.97 -5.59
N ASP A 165 -2.42 5.63 -6.84
CA ASP A 165 -2.25 6.61 -7.91
C ASP A 165 -3.55 6.75 -8.71
N LEU A 166 -4.27 7.82 -8.43
CA LEU A 166 -5.54 8.14 -9.10
C LEU A 166 -5.35 8.81 -10.46
N SER A 167 -4.15 9.32 -10.77
CA SER A 167 -3.87 10.04 -12.01
C SER A 167 -3.94 9.14 -13.25
N ALA A 168 -3.69 7.84 -13.05
CA ALA A 168 -3.73 6.82 -14.10
C ALA A 168 -5.14 6.29 -14.41
N LEU A 169 -6.16 6.70 -13.63
CA LEU A 169 -7.56 6.33 -13.86
C LEU A 169 -8.18 7.17 -14.98
N PRO A 170 -9.14 6.62 -15.74
CA PRO A 170 -9.95 7.40 -16.68
C PRO A 170 -10.65 8.58 -15.99
N ARG A 171 -10.70 9.73 -16.67
CA ARG A 171 -11.24 11.00 -16.11
C ARG A 171 -12.61 10.89 -15.43
N PRO A 172 -13.61 10.12 -15.94
CA PRO A 172 -14.89 9.97 -15.26
C PRO A 172 -14.78 9.40 -13.84
N LEU A 173 -13.79 8.54 -13.59
CA LEU A 173 -13.56 7.90 -12.29
C LEU A 173 -12.74 8.79 -11.35
N GLN A 174 -11.99 9.75 -11.88
CA GLN A 174 -11.26 10.73 -11.06
C GLN A 174 -12.21 11.74 -10.40
N MET A 175 -13.36 12.01 -10.98
CA MET A 175 -14.19 13.17 -10.61
C MET A 175 -15.55 12.84 -9.98
N GLY A 176 -16.01 11.60 -9.99
CA GLY A 176 -17.43 11.60 -9.86
C GLY A 176 -18.15 10.67 -8.90
N VAL A 177 -17.84 9.42 -8.79
CA VAL A 177 -18.75 8.48 -8.09
C VAL A 177 -18.19 7.96 -6.78
N LEU A 178 -16.89 7.94 -6.67
CA LEU A 178 -16.20 7.49 -5.49
C LEU A 178 -15.55 8.73 -4.85
N GLY A 179 -16.24 9.36 -3.94
CA GLY A 179 -15.79 10.58 -3.29
C GLY A 179 -14.30 10.49 -2.89
N ARG A 180 -13.58 11.62 -2.92
CA ARG A 180 -12.13 11.72 -2.66
C ARG A 180 -11.63 10.93 -1.44
N SER A 181 -12.48 10.64 -0.47
CA SER A 181 -12.15 9.90 0.74
C SER A 181 -11.97 8.40 0.54
N VAL A 182 -12.63 7.80 -0.46
CA VAL A 182 -12.64 6.34 -0.65
C VAL A 182 -11.34 5.83 -1.29
N TRP A 183 -10.68 6.69 -2.09
CA TRP A 183 -9.46 6.33 -2.82
C TRP A 183 -8.17 6.90 -2.22
N ASN A 184 -8.25 7.65 -1.13
CA ASN A 184 -7.08 8.34 -0.58
C ASN A 184 -6.31 7.45 0.40
N LEU A 185 -5.78 6.33 -0.10
CA LEU A 185 -4.82 5.54 0.66
C LEU A 185 -3.43 6.19 0.53
N GLN A 186 -2.90 6.64 1.66
CA GLN A 186 -1.54 7.16 1.76
C GLN A 186 -0.92 6.69 3.07
N LEU A 187 0.15 5.90 2.97
CA LEU A 187 0.92 5.40 4.09
C LEU A 187 2.32 6.00 4.04
N SER A 188 2.90 6.31 5.18
CA SER A 188 4.27 6.81 5.26
C SER A 188 4.93 6.35 6.55
N ARG A 189 6.16 5.84 6.46
CA ARG A 189 6.99 5.47 7.61
C ARG A 189 8.44 5.82 7.34
N THR A 190 9.13 6.32 8.36
CA THR A 190 10.55 6.63 8.29
C THR A 190 11.31 5.73 9.25
N GLN A 191 12.45 5.22 8.80
CA GLN A 191 13.36 4.43 9.62
C GLN A 191 14.80 4.88 9.39
N VAL A 192 15.55 4.99 10.47
CA VAL A 192 16.99 5.27 10.43
C VAL A 192 17.72 3.98 10.05
N LEU A 193 18.72 4.09 9.17
CA LEU A 193 19.58 2.98 8.81
C LEU A 193 20.58 2.74 9.96
N GLU A 194 20.39 1.62 10.65
CA GLU A 194 21.32 1.21 11.69
C GLU A 194 22.68 0.87 11.08
N ALA A 195 23.73 1.40 11.67
CA ALA A 195 25.09 0.97 11.32
C ALA A 195 25.22 -0.48 11.78
N THR A 196 25.35 -1.41 10.83
CA THR A 196 25.74 -2.79 11.17
C THR A 196 27.15 -2.73 11.78
N PRO A 197 27.35 -3.30 12.97
CA PRO A 197 28.64 -3.29 13.65
C PRO A 197 29.74 -4.02 12.86
#